data_30507faef98e5283e9fff7693f818275
#
_entry.id   30507faef98e5283e9fff7693f818275
#
_cell.length_a   1.000
_cell.length_b   1.000
_cell.length_c   1.000
_cell.angle_alpha   90.00
_cell.angle_beta   90.00
_cell.angle_gamma   90.00
#
_symmetry.space_group_name_H-M   'P 1'
#
loop_
_entity.id
_entity.type
_entity.pdbx_description
1 polymer ?
#
loop_
_entity_poly.entity_id
_entity_poly.type
_entity_poly.pdbx_seq_one_letter_code
_entity_poly.pdbx_strand_id
1 'polypeptide(L)'
;VLLGDLADRWSYALLQEAFEYVMDGAELLTCSRDRFFRKGGTAGGLALDAGPFVAALEYATGGEAIVAGKPSGAFFHAAVEALGPGVRREAVAMVGDDLWSDVDGARRAGLQGWLVRSGKFREEQLAASGIAPDRVLGSVAELPAAVIVSA
;
A
#
# COMPACT_ATOMS: atom_id res chain seq x y z
N VAL A 1 -2.74 -19.47 -1.24
CA VAL A 1 -2.38 -18.71 -2.47
C VAL A 1 -1.86 -17.35 -2.08
N LEU A 2 -0.67 -16.96 -2.58
CA LEU A 2 -0.12 -15.62 -2.41
C LEU A 2 -0.14 -14.88 -3.75
N LEU A 3 -0.91 -13.79 -3.83
CA LEU A 3 -0.93 -12.89 -4.97
C LEU A 3 0.01 -11.71 -4.74
N GLY A 4 0.90 -11.49 -5.72
CA GLY A 4 1.72 -10.28 -5.83
C GLY A 4 1.54 -9.65 -7.21
N ASP A 5 2.32 -8.61 -7.52
CA ASP A 5 2.34 -8.04 -8.86
C ASP A 5 3.07 -8.98 -9.83
N LEU A 6 2.39 -9.42 -10.86
CA LEU A 6 2.92 -10.24 -11.96
C LEU A 6 3.07 -9.44 -13.26
N ALA A 7 2.69 -8.16 -13.25
CA ALA A 7 2.69 -7.27 -14.42
C ALA A 7 2.01 -7.95 -15.63
N ASP A 8 2.69 -7.99 -16.77
CA ASP A 8 2.19 -8.59 -18.03
C ASP A 8 2.22 -10.13 -18.07
N ARG A 9 2.66 -10.77 -16.99
CA ARG A 9 2.60 -12.25 -16.84
C ARG A 9 1.24 -12.76 -16.39
N TRP A 10 0.29 -11.88 -16.02
CA TRP A 10 -1.08 -12.28 -15.69
C TRP A 10 -1.72 -13.00 -16.88
N SER A 11 -2.39 -14.12 -16.60
CA SER A 11 -3.10 -14.89 -17.61
C SER A 11 -4.33 -15.55 -17.00
N TYR A 12 -5.29 -15.93 -17.84
CA TYR A 12 -6.46 -16.69 -17.39
C TYR A 12 -6.04 -17.98 -16.69
N ALA A 13 -5.04 -18.69 -17.22
CA ALA A 13 -4.58 -19.95 -16.65
C ALA A 13 -4.08 -19.79 -15.19
N LEU A 14 -3.32 -18.74 -14.90
CA LEU A 14 -2.84 -18.45 -13.55
C LEU A 14 -3.97 -18.07 -12.60
N LEU A 15 -4.95 -17.30 -13.06
CA LEU A 15 -6.12 -16.95 -12.26
C LEU A 15 -6.99 -18.18 -11.99
N GLN A 16 -7.16 -19.06 -12.99
CA GLN A 16 -7.91 -20.30 -12.86
C GLN A 16 -7.23 -21.24 -11.85
N GLU A 17 -5.93 -21.40 -11.93
CA GLU A 17 -5.16 -22.20 -10.96
C GLU A 17 -5.30 -21.64 -9.53
N ALA A 18 -5.16 -20.35 -9.35
CA ALA A 18 -5.35 -19.69 -8.06
C ALA A 18 -6.76 -19.88 -7.51
N PHE A 19 -7.78 -19.75 -8.37
CA PHE A 19 -9.18 -20.00 -8.02
C PHE A 19 -9.39 -21.43 -7.53
N GLU A 20 -8.87 -22.43 -8.24
CA GLU A 20 -8.99 -23.85 -7.86
C GLU A 20 -8.38 -24.10 -6.47
N TYR A 21 -7.18 -23.60 -6.18
CA TYR A 21 -6.58 -23.74 -4.85
C TYR A 21 -7.42 -23.09 -3.74
N VAL A 22 -8.00 -21.92 -3.99
CA VAL A 22 -8.84 -21.26 -2.98
C VAL A 22 -10.14 -22.05 -2.77
N MET A 23 -10.75 -22.56 -3.84
CA MET A 23 -11.95 -23.40 -3.74
C MET A 23 -11.67 -24.72 -3.01
N ASP A 24 -10.45 -25.25 -3.09
CA ASP A 24 -9.97 -26.42 -2.35
C ASP A 24 -9.59 -26.11 -0.88
N GLY A 25 -9.81 -24.85 -0.43
CA GLY A 25 -9.65 -24.44 0.96
C GLY A 25 -8.34 -23.71 1.28
N ALA A 26 -7.54 -23.33 0.28
CA ALA A 26 -6.38 -22.50 0.52
C ALA A 26 -6.77 -21.06 0.84
N GLU A 27 -6.10 -20.43 1.81
CA GLU A 27 -6.25 -19.00 2.09
C GLU A 27 -5.70 -18.16 0.94
N LEU A 28 -6.39 -17.05 0.64
CA LEU A 28 -5.96 -16.05 -0.32
C LEU A 28 -5.23 -14.91 0.42
N LEU A 29 -3.94 -14.72 0.14
CA LEU A 29 -3.12 -13.65 0.69
C LEU A 29 -2.67 -12.71 -0.43
N THR A 30 -2.50 -11.43 -0.10
CA THR A 30 -1.93 -10.45 -1.01
C THR A 30 -1.02 -9.45 -0.29
N CYS A 31 0.00 -8.96 -1.00
CA CYS A 31 0.86 -7.88 -0.51
C CYS A 31 0.28 -6.48 -0.78
N SER A 32 -0.68 -6.35 -1.69
CA SER A 32 -1.28 -5.06 -2.05
C SER A 32 -2.70 -5.24 -2.56
N ARG A 33 -3.56 -4.24 -2.28
CA ARG A 33 -4.88 -4.08 -2.91
C ARG A 33 -4.96 -2.82 -3.77
N ASP A 34 -3.82 -2.26 -4.14
CA ASP A 34 -3.77 -1.09 -5.02
C ASP A 34 -4.42 -1.42 -6.36
N ARG A 35 -5.24 -0.50 -6.86
CA ARG A 35 -6.00 -0.71 -8.10
C ARG A 35 -5.15 -0.56 -9.35
N PHE A 36 -4.18 0.34 -9.29
CA PHE A 36 -3.29 0.65 -10.40
C PHE A 36 -2.04 1.36 -9.89
N PHE A 37 -1.01 1.35 -10.71
CA PHE A 37 0.20 2.15 -10.51
C PHE A 37 0.54 2.94 -11.79
N ARG A 38 1.42 3.92 -11.64
CA ARG A 38 1.94 4.67 -12.79
C ARG A 38 3.19 3.97 -13.32
N LYS A 39 3.15 3.59 -14.59
CA LYS A 39 4.36 3.07 -15.27
C LYS A 39 5.44 4.13 -15.31
N GLY A 40 6.69 3.76 -15.05
CA GLY A 40 7.84 4.64 -15.22
C GLY A 40 8.11 5.00 -16.69
N GLY A 41 8.86 6.06 -16.90
CA GLY A 41 9.28 6.52 -18.22
C GLY A 41 8.46 7.69 -18.79
N THR A 42 8.92 8.26 -19.91
CA THR A 42 8.35 9.45 -20.54
C THR A 42 6.95 9.26 -21.15
N ALA A 43 6.56 8.01 -21.44
CA ALA A 43 5.25 7.66 -21.98
C ALA A 43 4.21 7.33 -20.89
N GLY A 44 4.53 7.54 -19.62
CA GLY A 44 3.82 7.23 -18.40
C GLY A 44 2.31 6.98 -18.52
N GLY A 45 1.91 5.70 -18.64
CA GLY A 45 0.53 5.23 -18.57
C GLY A 45 0.20 4.68 -17.18
N LEU A 46 -1.08 4.33 -16.97
CA LEU A 46 -1.52 3.56 -15.82
C LEU A 46 -1.46 2.06 -16.17
N ALA A 47 -1.11 1.25 -15.18
CA ALA A 47 -1.21 -0.21 -15.26
C ALA A 47 -1.99 -0.73 -14.07
N LEU A 48 -2.68 -1.86 -14.26
CA LEU A 48 -3.33 -2.57 -13.16
C LEU A 48 -2.27 -3.05 -12.17
N ASP A 49 -2.57 -2.87 -10.88
CA ASP A 49 -1.83 -3.49 -9.77
C ASP A 49 -2.49 -4.83 -9.39
N ALA A 50 -2.05 -5.47 -8.31
CA ALA A 50 -2.60 -6.74 -7.83
C ALA A 50 -4.07 -6.68 -7.43
N GLY A 51 -4.56 -5.54 -6.94
CA GLY A 51 -5.91 -5.38 -6.40
C GLY A 51 -7.05 -5.86 -7.31
N PRO A 52 -7.09 -5.53 -8.62
CA PRO A 52 -8.10 -6.04 -9.54
C PRO A 52 -8.14 -7.55 -9.67
N PHE A 53 -7.00 -8.22 -9.61
CA PHE A 53 -6.89 -9.68 -9.68
C PHE A 53 -7.31 -10.33 -8.36
N VAL A 54 -6.97 -9.70 -7.23
CA VAL A 54 -7.49 -10.10 -5.91
C VAL A 54 -9.01 -10.00 -5.88
N ALA A 55 -9.56 -8.86 -6.32
CA ALA A 55 -11.00 -8.65 -6.37
C ALA A 55 -11.73 -9.66 -7.28
N ALA A 56 -11.12 -10.06 -8.39
CA ALA A 56 -11.68 -11.10 -9.27
C ALA A 56 -11.78 -12.45 -8.56
N LEU A 57 -10.75 -12.85 -7.80
CA LEU A 57 -10.76 -14.10 -7.03
C LEU A 57 -11.72 -14.02 -5.84
N GLU A 58 -11.74 -12.91 -5.10
CA GLU A 58 -12.72 -12.70 -4.02
C GLU A 58 -14.15 -12.82 -4.53
N TYR A 59 -14.46 -12.19 -5.67
CA TYR A 59 -15.77 -12.28 -6.30
C TYR A 59 -16.11 -13.71 -6.70
N ALA A 60 -15.16 -14.43 -7.30
CA ALA A 60 -15.38 -15.79 -7.79
C ALA A 60 -15.53 -16.83 -6.66
N THR A 61 -14.79 -16.65 -5.56
CA THR A 61 -14.76 -17.60 -4.43
C THR A 61 -15.73 -17.25 -3.31
N GLY A 62 -16.22 -16.00 -3.26
CA GLY A 62 -17.02 -15.48 -2.15
C GLY A 62 -16.24 -15.24 -0.85
N GLY A 63 -14.91 -15.39 -0.88
CA GLY A 63 -14.02 -15.15 0.25
C GLY A 63 -13.38 -13.75 0.21
N GLU A 64 -12.65 -13.41 1.27
CA GLU A 64 -11.85 -12.20 1.37
C GLU A 64 -10.37 -12.53 1.47
N ALA A 65 -9.52 -11.75 0.78
CA ALA A 65 -8.08 -11.91 0.84
C ALA A 65 -7.50 -11.29 2.13
N ILE A 66 -6.55 -11.99 2.73
CA ILE A 66 -5.74 -11.45 3.82
C ILE A 66 -4.69 -10.51 3.22
N VAL A 67 -4.76 -9.23 3.60
CA VAL A 67 -3.80 -8.22 3.13
C VAL A 67 -2.60 -8.17 4.09
N ALA A 68 -1.45 -8.64 3.64
CA ALA A 68 -0.21 -8.62 4.42
C ALA A 68 0.58 -7.31 4.26
N GLY A 69 0.37 -6.57 3.16
CA GLY A 69 1.01 -5.27 2.92
C GLY A 69 0.20 -4.07 3.42
N LYS A 70 0.59 -2.87 3.01
CA LYS A 70 -0.16 -1.63 3.31
C LYS A 70 -1.59 -1.68 2.73
N PRO A 71 -2.58 -1.16 3.43
CA PRO A 71 -2.58 -0.43 4.71
C PRO A 71 -2.76 -1.32 5.94
N SER A 72 -2.42 -2.61 5.89
CA SER A 72 -2.59 -3.56 6.99
C SER A 72 -1.82 -3.13 8.24
N GLY A 73 -2.47 -3.19 9.40
CA GLY A 73 -1.81 -2.93 10.69
C GLY A 73 -0.64 -3.89 10.96
N ALA A 74 -0.72 -5.14 10.46
CA ALA A 74 0.34 -6.13 10.59
C ALA A 74 1.63 -5.68 9.85
N PHE A 75 1.49 -5.06 8.67
CA PHE A 75 2.61 -4.49 7.93
C PHE A 75 3.36 -3.43 8.77
N PHE A 76 2.62 -2.46 9.30
CA PHE A 76 3.23 -1.38 10.10
C PHE A 76 3.80 -1.89 11.42
N HIS A 77 3.17 -2.89 12.03
CA HIS A 77 3.69 -3.54 13.23
C HIS A 77 5.06 -4.20 12.94
N ALA A 78 5.13 -5.02 11.92
CA ALA A 78 6.37 -5.67 11.50
C ALA A 78 7.47 -4.66 11.13
N ALA A 79 7.09 -3.55 10.47
CA ALA A 79 8.03 -2.48 10.13
C ALA A 79 8.62 -1.81 11.38
N VAL A 80 7.79 -1.53 12.40
CA VAL A 80 8.28 -0.95 13.66
C VAL A 80 9.16 -1.94 14.42
N GLU A 81 8.80 -3.22 14.47
CA GLU A 81 9.64 -4.25 15.12
C GLU A 81 11.01 -4.37 14.44
N ALA A 82 11.06 -4.27 13.11
CA ALA A 82 12.31 -4.31 12.35
C ALA A 82 13.25 -3.12 12.62
N LEU A 83 12.73 -1.99 13.14
CA LEU A 83 13.55 -0.85 13.55
C LEU A 83 14.31 -1.09 14.87
N GLY A 84 13.92 -2.14 15.63
CA GLY A 84 14.59 -2.55 16.84
C GLY A 84 13.83 -2.22 18.13
N PRO A 85 14.33 -2.73 19.26
CA PRO A 85 13.66 -2.58 20.56
C PRO A 85 13.68 -1.14 21.06
N GLY A 86 12.59 -0.71 21.68
CA GLY A 86 12.48 0.61 22.28
C GLY A 86 12.05 1.72 21.35
N VAL A 87 11.85 1.45 20.06
CA VAL A 87 11.29 2.43 19.11
C VAL A 87 9.81 2.64 19.41
N ARG A 88 9.45 3.88 19.73
CA ARG A 88 8.05 4.26 19.97
C ARG A 88 7.35 4.52 18.64
N ARG A 89 6.14 3.98 18.49
CA ARG A 89 5.35 4.11 17.25
C ARG A 89 5.15 5.57 16.83
N GLU A 90 4.85 6.43 17.78
CA GLU A 90 4.59 7.86 17.56
C GLU A 90 5.82 8.60 17.05
N ALA A 91 7.01 8.04 17.22
CA ALA A 91 8.25 8.58 16.69
C ALA A 91 8.61 8.04 15.29
N VAL A 92 7.81 7.13 14.75
CA VAL A 92 8.02 6.55 13.41
C VAL A 92 7.10 7.24 12.42
N ALA A 93 7.64 7.67 11.29
CA ALA A 93 6.88 8.23 10.19
C ALA A 93 6.93 7.31 8.97
N MET A 94 5.75 6.97 8.44
CA MET A 94 5.61 6.44 7.08
C MET A 94 5.58 7.61 6.11
N VAL A 95 6.45 7.60 5.12
CA VAL A 95 6.53 8.63 4.10
C VAL A 95 6.13 8.01 2.76
N GLY A 96 5.08 8.53 2.14
CA GLY A 96 4.58 7.99 0.88
C GLY A 96 3.69 8.95 0.12
N ASP A 97 3.34 8.54 -1.09
CA ASP A 97 2.54 9.30 -2.04
C ASP A 97 1.08 8.81 -2.14
N ASP A 98 0.77 7.70 -1.49
CA ASP A 98 -0.58 7.15 -1.45
C ASP A 98 -1.28 7.54 -0.15
N LEU A 99 -2.36 8.31 -0.30
CA LEU A 99 -3.08 8.89 0.83
C LEU A 99 -3.73 7.84 1.75
N TRP A 100 -4.20 6.73 1.18
CA TRP A 100 -4.90 5.67 1.92
C TRP A 100 -3.96 4.58 2.42
N SER A 101 -3.10 4.06 1.54
CA SER A 101 -2.22 2.94 1.92
C SER A 101 -1.03 3.38 2.76
N ASP A 102 -0.45 4.55 2.49
CA ASP A 102 0.71 5.04 3.24
C ASP A 102 0.27 5.90 4.44
N VAL A 103 -0.44 7.00 4.19
CA VAL A 103 -0.71 8.02 5.20
C VAL A 103 -1.76 7.55 6.21
N ASP A 104 -2.96 7.21 5.72
CA ASP A 104 -4.06 6.77 6.59
C ASP A 104 -3.75 5.43 7.25
N GLY A 105 -3.15 4.49 6.50
CA GLY A 105 -2.72 3.21 7.04
C GLY A 105 -1.73 3.36 8.20
N ALA A 106 -0.72 4.21 8.05
CA ALA A 106 0.25 4.50 9.11
C ALA A 106 -0.42 5.12 10.34
N ARG A 107 -1.28 6.13 10.14
CA ARG A 107 -1.97 6.81 11.24
C ARG A 107 -2.89 5.86 12.02
N ARG A 108 -3.61 4.99 11.33
CA ARG A 108 -4.42 3.95 11.98
C ARG A 108 -3.57 2.95 12.77
N ALA A 109 -2.32 2.74 12.38
CA ALA A 109 -1.37 1.90 13.10
C ALA A 109 -0.63 2.64 14.24
N GLY A 110 -0.94 3.92 14.49
CA GLY A 110 -0.32 4.74 15.54
C GLY A 110 1.04 5.34 15.17
N LEU A 111 1.36 5.36 13.86
CA LEU A 111 2.55 6.03 13.33
C LEU A 111 2.17 7.42 12.80
N GLN A 112 3.19 8.24 12.49
CA GLN A 112 2.98 9.45 11.72
C GLN A 112 2.82 9.11 10.23
N GLY A 113 1.87 9.75 9.54
CA GLY A 113 1.67 9.64 8.10
C GLY A 113 2.14 10.92 7.40
N TRP A 114 3.26 10.86 6.66
CA TRP A 114 3.79 12.00 5.93
C TRP A 114 3.55 11.82 4.43
N LEU A 115 2.88 12.79 3.81
CA LEU A 115 2.54 12.77 2.40
C LEU A 115 3.59 13.48 1.57
N VAL A 116 4.00 12.89 0.45
CA VAL A 116 4.83 13.56 -0.57
C VAL A 116 3.99 13.90 -1.80
N ARG A 117 4.18 15.13 -2.35
CA ARG A 117 3.46 15.63 -3.53
C ARG A 117 4.04 15.12 -4.85
N SER A 118 4.35 13.83 -4.90
CA SER A 118 4.89 13.15 -6.08
C SER A 118 4.05 11.89 -6.39
N GLY A 119 4.38 11.15 -7.43
CA GLY A 119 3.76 9.85 -7.74
C GLY A 119 2.23 9.90 -7.88
N LYS A 120 1.54 9.20 -6.99
CA LYS A 120 0.07 9.06 -6.98
C LYS A 120 -0.66 10.29 -6.43
N PHE A 121 0.03 11.21 -5.75
CA PHE A 121 -0.59 12.38 -5.11
C PHE A 121 -1.52 13.16 -6.04
N ARG A 122 -2.68 13.56 -5.51
CA ARG A 122 -3.65 14.47 -6.15
C ARG A 122 -4.25 15.39 -5.10
N GLU A 123 -4.16 16.71 -5.34
CA GLU A 123 -4.68 17.74 -4.42
C GLU A 123 -6.18 17.57 -4.14
N GLU A 124 -6.96 17.25 -5.17
CA GLU A 124 -8.40 17.05 -5.08
C GLU A 124 -8.76 15.86 -4.18
N GLN A 125 -7.94 14.81 -4.22
CA GLN A 125 -8.13 13.63 -3.37
C GLN A 125 -7.81 13.95 -1.91
N LEU A 126 -6.76 14.70 -1.65
CA LEU A 126 -6.42 15.15 -0.30
C LEU A 126 -7.57 16.00 0.27
N ALA A 127 -8.04 16.99 -0.49
CA ALA A 127 -9.12 17.88 -0.05
C ALA A 127 -10.44 17.14 0.20
N ALA A 128 -10.75 16.12 -0.59
CA ALA A 128 -12.01 15.37 -0.49
C ALA A 128 -11.98 14.21 0.53
N SER A 129 -10.79 13.74 0.93
CA SER A 129 -10.65 12.50 1.72
C SER A 129 -10.98 12.64 3.20
N GLY A 130 -10.85 13.85 3.76
CA GLY A 130 -10.87 14.08 5.21
C GLY A 130 -9.63 13.56 5.95
N ILE A 131 -8.63 12.97 5.24
CA ILE A 131 -7.39 12.51 5.84
C ILE A 131 -6.47 13.72 6.04
N ALA A 132 -5.93 13.87 7.25
CA ALA A 132 -5.00 14.94 7.58
C ALA A 132 -3.60 14.36 7.78
N PRO A 133 -2.69 14.46 6.81
CA PRO A 133 -1.30 14.04 7.00
C PRO A 133 -0.63 14.82 8.15
N ASP A 134 0.27 14.18 8.89
CA ASP A 134 1.03 14.86 9.94
C ASP A 134 2.04 15.84 9.34
N ARG A 135 2.54 15.55 8.12
CA ARG A 135 3.32 16.48 7.29
C ARG A 135 3.02 16.27 5.80
N VAL A 136 3.18 17.35 5.04
CA VAL A 136 3.15 17.33 3.56
C VAL A 136 4.44 17.93 3.05
N LEU A 137 5.17 17.17 2.23
CA LEU A 137 6.44 17.55 1.62
C LEU A 137 6.27 17.62 0.10
N GLY A 138 7.04 18.46 -0.57
CA GLY A 138 7.04 18.52 -2.02
C GLY A 138 7.58 17.23 -2.65
N SER A 139 8.62 16.66 -2.03
CA SER A 139 9.19 15.37 -2.45
C SER A 139 9.95 14.70 -1.29
N VAL A 140 10.34 13.44 -1.49
CA VAL A 140 11.20 12.71 -0.56
C VAL A 140 12.56 13.37 -0.35
N ALA A 141 13.02 14.21 -1.27
CA ALA A 141 14.29 14.93 -1.16
C ALA A 141 14.30 15.96 0.00
N GLU A 142 13.13 16.36 0.50
CA GLU A 142 13.00 17.28 1.63
C GLU A 142 13.13 16.59 3.00
N LEU A 143 13.15 15.25 3.04
CA LEU A 143 13.19 14.48 4.29
C LEU A 143 14.36 14.84 5.21
N PRO A 144 15.63 15.01 4.74
CA PRO A 144 16.73 15.32 5.65
C PRO A 144 16.48 16.60 6.46
N ALA A 145 15.98 17.66 5.83
CA ALA A 145 15.64 18.90 6.50
C ALA A 145 14.43 18.74 7.44
N ALA A 146 13.42 17.99 7.04
CA ALA A 146 12.20 17.76 7.82
C ALA A 146 12.45 16.97 9.11
N VAL A 147 13.41 16.05 9.11
CA VAL A 147 13.78 15.23 10.28
C VAL A 147 14.62 16.01 11.27
N ILE A 148 15.56 16.86 10.80
CA ILE A 148 16.47 17.64 11.66
C ILE A 148 15.70 18.67 12.51
N VAL A 149 14.59 19.21 12.03
CA VAL A 149 13.78 20.22 12.76
C VAL A 149 12.96 19.61 13.91
N SER A 150 12.90 18.28 14.02
CA SER A 150 12.05 17.57 15.00
C SER A 150 12.83 17.00 16.21
N ALA A 151 14.12 17.26 16.29
CA ALA A 151 14.98 16.90 17.43
C ALA A 151 15.17 18.11 18.33
#